data_3811d546a9ba06b1e79e1079f09dd85d
#
_entry.id   3811d546a9ba06b1e79e1079f09dd85d
#
_cell.length_a   1.000
_cell.length_b   1.000
_cell.length_c   1.000
_cell.angle_alpha   90.00
_cell.angle_beta   90.00
_cell.angle_gamma   90.00
#
_symmetry.space_group_name_H-M   'P 1'
#
loop_
_entity.id
_entity.type
_entity.pdbx_description
1 polymer ?
#
loop_
_entity_poly.entity_id
_entity_poly.type
_entity_poly.pdbx_seq_one_letter_code
_entity_poly.pdbx_strand_id
1 'polypeptide(L)'
;MRLNALFMVVLVASMSGSLAYTNITTHPDMSKMSNELISELGSSEELEVIIQFTGEQDSSVWRSLESMGIDMISEMSVLNGGLILGTATEISRLSTFSIVKHMELNVPIEHFYLPGDQDDTESMMHETVRWVNASLAWHRAIIGTDGVLKTEPDLSLKEYDGEGATAVDLDTGIDGEHPDFDCGEPWTGEKLIWSAKWTGLAWVDAPNCNSDTSSGHGTHVGGTIAGNGDASGGRRLGTAKGATIVALGTGDGASIFAAVEGLEWTYQHS
;
A
#
# COMPACT_ATOMS: atom_id res chain seq x y z
N MET A 1 13.10 52.26 -21.06
CA MET A 1 13.63 51.37 -22.11
C MET A 1 13.77 49.98 -21.49
N ARG A 2 12.96 49.07 -21.97
CA ARG A 2 12.80 47.73 -21.39
C ARG A 2 13.97 46.85 -21.80
N LEU A 3 14.69 46.27 -20.83
CA LEU A 3 15.63 45.19 -21.06
C LEU A 3 15.21 44.07 -20.11
N ASN A 4 14.21 43.32 -20.56
CA ASN A 4 13.73 42.13 -19.86
C ASN A 4 14.10 40.87 -20.62
N ALA A 5 14.57 39.91 -19.84
CA ALA A 5 14.39 38.46 -20.05
C ALA A 5 14.99 37.88 -21.32
N LEU A 6 16.30 37.82 -21.36
CA LEU A 6 17.02 36.91 -22.26
C LEU A 6 18.30 36.37 -21.62
N PHE A 7 18.23 35.93 -20.40
CA PHE A 7 19.38 35.29 -19.72
C PHE A 7 18.92 34.14 -18.83
N MET A 8 18.44 33.05 -19.44
CA MET A 8 18.35 31.77 -18.76
C MET A 8 18.08 30.58 -19.70
N VAL A 9 18.78 30.47 -20.80
CA VAL A 9 18.64 29.31 -21.70
C VAL A 9 19.96 28.66 -22.10
N VAL A 10 21.08 28.98 -21.51
CA VAL A 10 22.39 28.50 -22.03
C VAL A 10 23.25 27.76 -21.02
N LEU A 11 22.72 27.12 -19.99
CA LEU A 11 23.62 26.39 -19.08
C LEU A 11 23.19 24.97 -18.69
N VAL A 12 22.54 24.22 -19.58
CA VAL A 12 22.25 22.79 -19.35
C VAL A 12 22.67 21.89 -20.54
N ALA A 13 23.53 22.35 -21.41
CA ALA A 13 23.88 21.62 -22.63
C ALA A 13 25.18 20.81 -22.54
N SER A 14 25.66 20.40 -21.36
CA SER A 14 26.90 19.63 -21.26
C SER A 14 26.92 18.51 -20.22
N MET A 15 25.77 17.92 -19.87
CA MET A 15 25.77 16.67 -19.12
C MET A 15 24.99 15.61 -19.90
N SER A 16 25.68 14.55 -20.28
CA SER A 16 25.19 13.36 -20.94
C SER A 16 24.24 12.58 -19.99
N GLY A 17 22.99 12.85 -20.11
CA GLY A 17 21.87 12.37 -19.31
C GLY A 17 20.78 13.44 -19.42
N SER A 18 20.44 13.84 -20.66
CA SER A 18 19.53 14.93 -20.88
C SER A 18 18.12 14.51 -20.51
N LEU A 19 17.53 15.15 -19.52
CA LEU A 19 16.08 15.40 -19.52
C LEU A 19 15.74 15.86 -20.95
N ALA A 20 15.03 15.04 -21.71
CA ALA A 20 14.69 15.37 -23.09
C ALA A 20 13.83 16.64 -23.11
N TYR A 21 14.46 17.76 -23.39
CA TYR A 21 13.79 19.05 -23.57
C TYR A 21 13.01 19.03 -24.88
N THR A 22 11.81 18.48 -24.85
CA THR A 22 10.87 18.67 -25.95
C THR A 22 9.58 19.22 -25.37
N ASN A 23 9.34 20.50 -25.65
CA ASN A 23 8.14 21.26 -25.30
C ASN A 23 7.98 21.61 -23.82
N ILE A 24 8.75 22.59 -23.33
CA ILE A 24 8.40 23.30 -22.10
C ILE A 24 7.17 24.16 -22.41
N THR A 25 6.01 23.75 -21.95
CA THR A 25 4.86 24.64 -21.90
C THR A 25 5.14 25.68 -20.82
N THR A 26 4.78 26.95 -21.07
CA THR A 26 4.98 28.04 -20.09
C THR A 26 3.98 27.98 -18.93
N HIS A 27 3.04 27.06 -18.99
CA HIS A 27 2.00 26.85 -17.99
C HIS A 27 2.08 25.43 -17.43
N PRO A 28 1.76 25.25 -16.15
CA PRO A 28 1.65 23.92 -15.55
C PRO A 28 0.72 22.98 -16.34
N ASP A 29 1.10 21.74 -16.50
CA ASP A 29 0.27 20.72 -17.12
C ASP A 29 -0.60 20.06 -16.04
N MET A 30 -1.78 20.63 -15.80
CA MET A 30 -2.72 20.15 -14.78
C MET A 30 -3.25 18.74 -15.07
N SER A 31 -3.14 18.25 -16.31
CA SER A 31 -3.61 16.89 -16.63
C SER A 31 -2.76 15.79 -16.03
N LYS A 32 -1.59 16.15 -15.51
CA LYS A 32 -0.66 15.24 -14.81
C LYS A 32 -0.77 15.28 -13.30
N MET A 33 -1.69 16.08 -12.75
CA MET A 33 -1.84 16.29 -11.31
C MET A 33 -3.20 15.79 -10.84
N SER A 34 -3.25 15.25 -9.61
CA SER A 34 -4.52 14.99 -8.95
C SER A 34 -5.26 16.29 -8.61
N ASN A 35 -6.56 16.18 -8.37
CA ASN A 35 -7.38 17.34 -7.96
C ASN A 35 -6.92 17.93 -6.63
N GLU A 36 -6.52 17.07 -5.72
CA GLU A 36 -6.00 17.42 -4.40
C GLU A 36 -4.72 18.25 -4.56
N LEU A 37 -3.77 17.79 -5.38
CA LEU A 37 -2.54 18.52 -5.65
C LEU A 37 -2.83 19.88 -6.30
N ILE A 38 -3.74 19.93 -7.27
CA ILE A 38 -4.14 21.17 -7.95
C ILE A 38 -4.68 22.19 -6.93
N SER A 39 -5.47 21.75 -5.95
CA SER A 39 -6.04 22.66 -4.93
C SER A 39 -4.97 23.27 -4.03
N GLU A 40 -3.84 22.60 -3.83
CA GLU A 40 -2.74 23.05 -2.97
C GLU A 40 -1.67 23.89 -3.69
N LEU A 41 -1.76 24.07 -5.03
CA LEU A 41 -0.78 24.87 -5.77
C LEU A 41 -0.76 26.36 -5.38
N GLY A 42 -1.74 26.82 -4.61
CA GLY A 42 -1.78 28.16 -4.01
C GLY A 42 -1.15 28.24 -2.62
N SER A 43 -0.74 27.13 -2.03
CA SER A 43 -0.12 27.07 -0.72
C SER A 43 1.25 27.76 -0.69
N SER A 44 1.61 28.31 0.47
CA SER A 44 2.96 28.80 0.74
C SER A 44 3.84 27.75 1.41
N GLU A 45 3.29 26.59 1.72
CA GLU A 45 4.00 25.48 2.35
C GLU A 45 4.65 24.60 1.28
N GLU A 46 5.65 23.80 1.67
CA GLU A 46 6.19 22.73 0.86
C GLU A 46 5.18 21.59 0.79
N LEU A 47 5.07 20.98 -0.38
CA LEU A 47 4.14 19.91 -0.67
C LEU A 47 4.88 18.58 -0.78
N GLU A 48 4.41 17.58 -0.08
CA GLU A 48 4.83 16.18 -0.29
C GLU A 48 4.04 15.61 -1.47
N VAL A 49 4.74 15.18 -2.51
CA VAL A 49 4.13 14.74 -3.75
C VAL A 49 4.71 13.40 -4.19
N ILE A 50 3.85 12.45 -4.49
CA ILE A 50 4.21 11.20 -5.16
C ILE A 50 4.30 11.49 -6.64
N ILE A 51 5.50 11.32 -7.22
CA ILE A 51 5.74 11.51 -8.65
C ILE A 51 5.93 10.17 -9.35
N GLN A 52 5.32 10.03 -10.53
CA GLN A 52 5.54 8.91 -11.42
C GLN A 52 6.10 9.39 -12.75
N PHE A 53 7.12 8.69 -13.25
CA PHE A 53 7.73 8.95 -14.54
C PHE A 53 7.21 8.01 -15.64
N THR A 54 7.46 8.36 -16.89
CA THR A 54 7.04 7.57 -18.06
C THR A 54 7.87 6.31 -18.30
N GLY A 55 8.98 6.12 -17.58
CA GLY A 55 9.87 4.97 -17.63
C GLY A 55 10.87 4.99 -16.50
N GLU A 56 11.72 4.00 -16.42
CA GLU A 56 12.80 3.93 -15.45
C GLU A 56 13.68 5.16 -15.51
N GLN A 57 14.05 5.67 -14.35
CA GLN A 57 14.92 6.83 -14.22
C GLN A 57 16.22 6.44 -13.55
N ASP A 58 17.32 7.00 -14.03
CA ASP A 58 18.60 6.84 -13.39
C ASP A 58 18.85 7.96 -12.35
N SER A 59 19.90 7.79 -11.57
CA SER A 59 20.28 8.76 -10.53
C SER A 59 20.56 10.18 -11.04
N SER A 60 20.66 10.39 -12.37
CA SER A 60 20.85 11.73 -12.92
C SER A 60 19.56 12.55 -12.91
N VAL A 61 18.41 11.89 -13.02
CA VAL A 61 17.10 12.56 -12.93
C VAL A 61 16.91 13.09 -11.51
N TRP A 62 17.13 12.26 -10.49
CA TRP A 62 17.02 12.68 -9.10
C TRP A 62 17.93 13.86 -8.76
N ARG A 63 19.20 13.79 -9.15
CA ARG A 63 20.14 14.94 -8.99
C ARG A 63 19.67 16.19 -9.73
N SER A 64 18.97 16.03 -10.85
CA SER A 64 18.42 17.17 -11.58
C SER A 64 17.26 17.83 -10.83
N LEU A 65 16.42 17.02 -10.18
CA LEU A 65 15.33 17.52 -9.31
C LEU A 65 15.89 18.28 -8.11
N GLU A 66 16.89 17.74 -7.42
CA GLU A 66 17.58 18.41 -6.32
C GLU A 66 18.18 19.75 -6.76
N SER A 67 18.77 19.81 -7.96
CA SER A 67 19.28 21.10 -8.52
C SER A 67 18.19 22.12 -8.82
N MET A 68 16.92 21.69 -8.86
CA MET A 68 15.76 22.54 -9.06
C MET A 68 15.10 22.97 -7.73
N GLY A 69 15.64 22.54 -6.59
CA GLY A 69 15.10 22.82 -5.26
C GLY A 69 14.09 21.78 -4.77
N ILE A 70 14.02 20.62 -5.40
CA ILE A 70 13.09 19.55 -5.05
C ILE A 70 13.86 18.45 -4.34
N ASP A 71 13.48 18.17 -3.11
CA ASP A 71 14.11 17.12 -2.33
C ASP A 71 13.46 15.77 -2.61
N MET A 72 14.27 14.76 -2.90
CA MET A 72 13.81 13.38 -2.97
C MET A 72 13.81 12.77 -1.58
N ILE A 73 12.64 12.34 -1.11
CA ILE A 73 12.46 11.71 0.19
C ILE A 73 12.67 10.19 0.08
N SER A 74 12.05 9.56 -0.92
CA SER A 74 12.17 8.12 -1.18
C SER A 74 11.99 7.82 -2.67
N GLU A 75 12.69 6.79 -3.16
CA GLU A 75 12.56 6.28 -4.52
C GLU A 75 11.70 5.02 -4.52
N MET A 76 10.75 4.94 -5.46
CA MET A 76 9.87 3.79 -5.71
C MET A 76 10.19 3.20 -7.08
N SER A 77 11.00 2.14 -7.10
CA SER A 77 11.55 1.58 -8.34
C SER A 77 10.48 0.90 -9.19
N VAL A 78 9.54 0.20 -8.56
CA VAL A 78 8.45 -0.54 -9.27
C VAL A 78 7.48 0.42 -9.97
N LEU A 79 7.23 1.58 -9.38
CA LEU A 79 6.36 2.59 -9.97
C LEU A 79 7.09 3.55 -10.90
N ASN A 80 8.41 3.42 -11.06
CA ASN A 80 9.24 4.38 -11.77
C ASN A 80 9.00 5.81 -11.24
N GLY A 81 9.13 5.99 -9.94
CA GLY A 81 8.79 7.25 -9.29
C GLY A 81 9.38 7.40 -7.91
N GLY A 82 8.76 8.23 -7.09
CA GLY A 82 9.19 8.46 -5.71
C GLY A 82 8.34 9.50 -4.97
N LEU A 83 8.65 9.67 -3.69
CA LEU A 83 8.15 10.76 -2.87
C LEU A 83 9.13 11.93 -2.94
N ILE A 84 8.64 13.09 -3.25
CA ILE A 84 9.39 14.35 -3.36
C ILE A 84 8.77 15.42 -2.46
N LEU A 85 9.62 16.36 -2.02
CA LEU A 85 9.21 17.55 -1.30
C LEU A 85 9.62 18.79 -2.12
N GLY A 86 8.71 19.73 -2.28
CA GLY A 86 9.00 20.97 -3.00
C GLY A 86 7.89 21.99 -2.87
N THR A 87 8.19 23.24 -3.20
CA THR A 87 7.19 24.30 -3.22
C THR A 87 6.19 24.12 -4.36
N ALA A 88 5.00 24.70 -4.23
CA ALA A 88 3.98 24.70 -5.28
C ALA A 88 4.51 25.18 -6.64
N THR A 89 5.46 26.12 -6.64
CA THR A 89 6.09 26.63 -7.87
C THR A 89 6.98 25.58 -8.52
N GLU A 90 7.80 24.88 -7.77
CA GLU A 90 8.68 23.82 -8.25
C GLU A 90 7.89 22.62 -8.76
N ILE A 91 6.88 22.20 -8.01
CA ILE A 91 5.95 21.12 -8.42
C ILE A 91 5.20 21.49 -9.70
N SER A 92 4.68 22.73 -9.78
CA SER A 92 4.05 23.22 -11.01
C SER A 92 5.00 23.17 -12.21
N ARG A 93 6.27 23.52 -12.00
CA ARG A 93 7.31 23.44 -13.04
C ARG A 93 7.58 22.00 -13.46
N LEU A 94 7.59 21.04 -12.53
CA LEU A 94 7.77 19.62 -12.84
C LEU A 94 6.74 19.09 -13.82
N SER A 95 5.49 19.50 -13.71
CA SER A 95 4.41 19.04 -14.61
C SER A 95 4.70 19.31 -16.08
N THR A 96 5.53 20.31 -16.38
CA THR A 96 5.87 20.68 -17.77
C THR A 96 6.85 19.72 -18.43
N PHE A 97 7.52 18.84 -17.67
CA PHE A 97 8.48 17.89 -18.23
C PHE A 97 7.78 16.67 -18.82
N SER A 98 8.19 16.27 -20.02
CA SER A 98 7.59 15.14 -20.73
C SER A 98 7.81 13.80 -20.06
N ILE A 99 8.86 13.68 -19.24
CA ILE A 99 9.14 12.44 -18.47
C ILE A 99 8.19 12.26 -17.28
N VAL A 100 7.57 13.33 -16.78
CA VAL A 100 6.58 13.23 -15.70
C VAL A 100 5.28 12.71 -16.27
N LYS A 101 4.84 11.58 -15.75
CA LYS A 101 3.60 10.92 -16.12
C LYS A 101 2.44 11.38 -15.26
N HIS A 102 2.64 11.38 -13.94
CA HIS A 102 1.61 11.74 -12.97
C HIS A 102 2.22 12.25 -11.67
N MET A 103 1.47 13.09 -10.96
CA MET A 103 1.81 13.63 -9.65
C MET A 103 0.57 13.61 -8.75
N GLU A 104 0.73 13.08 -7.55
CA GLU A 104 -0.33 12.92 -6.55
C GLU A 104 0.10 13.59 -5.24
N LEU A 105 -0.79 14.33 -4.58
CA LEU A 105 -0.50 14.83 -3.24
C LEU A 105 -0.46 13.68 -2.25
N ASN A 106 0.57 13.62 -1.41
CA ASN A 106 0.65 12.63 -0.34
C ASN A 106 -0.28 13.04 0.81
N VAL A 107 -1.51 12.54 0.79
CA VAL A 107 -2.50 12.82 1.84
C VAL A 107 -2.62 11.65 2.81
N PRO A 108 -3.01 11.91 4.08
CA PRO A 108 -3.37 10.88 5.03
C PRO A 108 -4.54 10.04 4.51
N ILE A 109 -4.49 8.73 4.79
CA ILE A 109 -5.62 7.83 4.57
C ILE A 109 -6.46 7.86 5.85
N GLU A 110 -7.74 8.21 5.71
CA GLU A 110 -8.68 8.14 6.81
C GLU A 110 -9.30 6.74 6.86
N HIS A 111 -9.17 6.08 8.01
CA HIS A 111 -9.86 4.83 8.26
C HIS A 111 -11.32 5.12 8.61
N PHE A 112 -12.25 4.50 7.89
CA PHE A 112 -13.67 4.61 8.20
C PHE A 112 -14.02 3.76 9.44
N TYR A 113 -14.14 4.41 10.59
CA TYR A 113 -14.83 3.82 11.73
C TYR A 113 -16.31 4.16 11.62
N LEU A 114 -17.17 3.15 11.55
CA LEU A 114 -18.60 3.39 11.70
C LEU A 114 -18.89 3.78 13.14
N PRO A 115 -19.48 4.96 13.41
CA PRO A 115 -19.87 5.34 14.76
C PRO A 115 -20.90 4.34 15.30
N GLY A 116 -20.56 3.59 16.33
CA GLY A 116 -21.44 2.63 16.97
C GLY A 116 -20.91 1.19 17.08
N ASP A 117 -19.81 0.86 16.39
CA ASP A 117 -19.25 -0.51 16.38
C ASP A 117 -18.54 -0.93 17.68
N GLN A 118 -18.52 -0.08 18.69
CA GLN A 118 -17.80 -0.39 19.94
C GLN A 118 -18.55 -1.29 20.93
N ASP A 119 -19.84 -1.55 20.75
CA ASP A 119 -20.64 -2.22 21.79
C ASP A 119 -21.37 -3.52 21.38
N ASP A 120 -21.37 -3.90 20.10
CA ASP A 120 -22.07 -5.12 19.65
C ASP A 120 -21.11 -6.09 18.91
N THR A 121 -19.97 -6.36 19.49
CA THR A 121 -19.01 -7.34 18.96
C THR A 121 -19.36 -8.79 19.32
N GLU A 122 -20.55 -9.21 19.07
CA GLU A 122 -20.75 -10.58 18.65
C GLU A 122 -20.20 -10.67 17.23
N SER A 123 -18.91 -11.00 17.14
CA SER A 123 -18.20 -11.12 15.87
C SER A 123 -19.05 -11.84 14.84
N MET A 124 -19.47 -11.12 13.81
CA MET A 124 -20.26 -11.64 12.69
C MET A 124 -19.49 -12.67 11.83
N MET A 125 -18.23 -12.95 12.16
CA MET A 125 -17.36 -13.86 11.41
C MET A 125 -17.99 -15.22 11.16
N HIS A 126 -18.60 -15.80 12.19
CA HIS A 126 -19.27 -17.11 12.06
C HIS A 126 -20.41 -17.05 11.03
N GLU A 127 -21.16 -15.96 10.97
CA GLU A 127 -22.23 -15.76 10.00
C GLU A 127 -21.67 -15.39 8.62
N THR A 128 -20.66 -14.53 8.56
CA THR A 128 -20.05 -14.08 7.29
C THR A 128 -19.47 -15.25 6.52
N VAL A 129 -18.71 -16.13 7.16
CA VAL A 129 -18.13 -17.34 6.54
C VAL A 129 -19.25 -18.23 5.96
N ARG A 130 -20.38 -18.33 6.65
CA ARG A 130 -21.55 -19.07 6.15
C ARG A 130 -22.24 -18.35 4.98
N TRP A 131 -22.38 -17.03 5.04
CA TRP A 131 -23.03 -16.26 3.96
C TRP A 131 -22.26 -16.28 2.66
N VAL A 132 -20.93 -16.21 2.71
CA VAL A 132 -20.07 -16.33 1.51
C VAL A 132 -19.84 -17.80 1.11
N ASN A 133 -20.41 -18.75 1.84
CA ASN A 133 -20.26 -20.19 1.60
C ASN A 133 -18.78 -20.68 1.61
N ALA A 134 -17.90 -20.03 2.36
CA ALA A 134 -16.49 -20.43 2.45
C ALA A 134 -16.34 -21.89 2.90
N SER A 135 -17.19 -22.35 3.81
CA SER A 135 -17.21 -23.75 4.26
C SER A 135 -17.45 -24.74 3.12
N LEU A 136 -18.18 -24.37 2.08
CA LEU A 136 -18.34 -25.23 0.90
C LEU A 136 -17.04 -25.33 0.09
N ALA A 137 -16.27 -24.25 -0.01
CA ALA A 137 -14.94 -24.27 -0.63
C ALA A 137 -13.97 -25.13 0.18
N TRP A 138 -13.98 -25.01 1.50
CA TRP A 138 -13.15 -25.85 2.38
C TRP A 138 -13.43 -27.33 2.22
N HIS A 139 -14.69 -27.71 2.07
CA HIS A 139 -15.12 -29.10 1.88
C HIS A 139 -15.25 -29.52 0.42
N ARG A 140 -14.73 -28.72 -0.52
CA ARG A 140 -14.78 -28.97 -1.96
C ARG A 140 -16.17 -29.38 -2.47
N ALA A 141 -17.16 -28.53 -2.19
CA ALA A 141 -18.42 -28.62 -2.87
C ALA A 141 -18.20 -28.36 -4.38
N ILE A 142 -17.95 -29.40 -5.15
CA ILE A 142 -17.73 -29.30 -6.59
C ILE A 142 -19.09 -29.16 -7.26
N ILE A 143 -19.26 -28.11 -8.07
CA ILE A 143 -20.31 -28.10 -9.06
C ILE A 143 -19.93 -29.14 -10.12
N GLY A 144 -20.64 -30.24 -10.18
CA GLY A 144 -20.43 -31.27 -11.17
C GLY A 144 -20.64 -30.74 -12.60
N THR A 145 -20.17 -31.48 -13.58
CA THR A 145 -20.38 -31.18 -15.02
C THR A 145 -21.85 -31.06 -15.41
N ASP A 146 -22.76 -31.53 -14.55
CA ASP A 146 -24.21 -31.44 -14.62
C ASP A 146 -24.78 -30.14 -14.01
N GLY A 147 -23.92 -29.24 -13.53
CA GLY A 147 -24.30 -27.98 -12.86
C GLY A 147 -24.88 -28.18 -11.45
N VAL A 148 -24.89 -29.40 -10.91
CA VAL A 148 -25.44 -29.71 -9.58
C VAL A 148 -24.31 -29.64 -8.54
N LEU A 149 -24.61 -28.93 -7.45
CA LEU A 149 -23.75 -28.88 -6.27
C LEU A 149 -23.70 -30.27 -5.63
N LYS A 150 -22.51 -30.91 -5.65
CA LYS A 150 -22.30 -32.18 -4.98
C LYS A 150 -21.92 -31.91 -3.54
N THR A 151 -22.84 -32.20 -2.63
CA THR A 151 -22.75 -31.89 -1.19
C THR A 151 -22.02 -32.97 -0.37
N GLU A 152 -21.57 -34.03 -1.00
CA GLU A 152 -20.77 -35.04 -0.30
C GLU A 152 -19.31 -34.61 -0.33
N PRO A 153 -18.70 -34.23 0.83
CA PRO A 153 -17.30 -33.86 0.87
C PRO A 153 -16.46 -35.08 0.52
N ASP A 154 -15.69 -34.99 -0.55
CA ASP A 154 -14.60 -35.94 -0.78
C ASP A 154 -13.45 -35.61 0.14
N LEU A 155 -13.47 -36.18 1.34
CA LEU A 155 -12.46 -35.99 2.36
C LEU A 155 -11.06 -36.48 1.95
N SER A 156 -10.92 -37.12 0.80
CA SER A 156 -9.63 -37.52 0.23
C SER A 156 -8.96 -36.37 -0.54
N LEU A 157 -9.69 -35.31 -0.83
CA LEU A 157 -9.18 -34.18 -1.59
C LEU A 157 -8.69 -33.08 -0.63
N LYS A 158 -7.64 -32.36 -1.05
CA LYS A 158 -7.11 -31.19 -0.31
C LYS A 158 -8.18 -30.08 -0.23
N GLU A 159 -8.38 -29.49 0.94
CA GLU A 159 -9.33 -28.36 1.13
C GLU A 159 -8.90 -27.13 0.34
N TYR A 160 -9.87 -26.33 -0.12
CA TYR A 160 -9.64 -25.00 -0.70
C TYR A 160 -9.82 -23.95 0.40
N ASP A 161 -8.95 -23.96 1.39
CA ASP A 161 -9.01 -23.08 2.54
C ASP A 161 -7.89 -22.03 2.58
N GLY A 162 -7.13 -21.94 1.51
CA GLY A 162 -5.99 -21.03 1.39
C GLY A 162 -4.64 -21.67 1.69
N GLU A 163 -4.57 -22.97 2.03
CA GLU A 163 -3.29 -23.65 2.29
C GLU A 163 -2.33 -23.50 1.10
N GLY A 164 -1.12 -23.01 1.37
CA GLY A 164 -0.09 -22.73 0.37
C GLY A 164 -0.18 -21.35 -0.28
N ALA A 165 -1.14 -20.53 0.16
CA ALA A 165 -1.20 -19.11 -0.21
C ALA A 165 -0.79 -18.23 0.97
N THR A 166 -0.24 -17.06 0.68
CA THR A 166 0.06 -16.01 1.65
C THR A 166 -0.78 -14.78 1.33
N ALA A 167 -1.50 -14.28 2.33
CA ALA A 167 -2.17 -12.98 2.25
C ALA A 167 -1.26 -11.90 2.84
N VAL A 168 -1.14 -10.78 2.16
CA VAL A 168 -0.50 -9.58 2.72
C VAL A 168 -1.58 -8.65 3.24
N ASP A 169 -1.56 -8.38 4.52
CA ASP A 169 -2.47 -7.42 5.17
C ASP A 169 -1.75 -6.10 5.37
N LEU A 170 -2.04 -5.16 4.48
CA LEU A 170 -1.51 -3.80 4.50
C LEU A 170 -2.55 -2.89 5.16
N ASP A 171 -2.47 -2.76 6.48
CA ASP A 171 -3.48 -2.13 7.31
C ASP A 171 -2.82 -1.37 8.48
N THR A 172 -3.53 -1.15 9.58
CA THR A 172 -2.98 -0.51 10.78
C THR A 172 -1.92 -1.36 11.47
N GLY A 173 -1.93 -2.66 11.24
CA GLY A 173 -1.03 -3.67 11.81
C GLY A 173 -1.80 -4.81 12.47
N ILE A 174 -1.10 -5.89 12.77
CA ILE A 174 -1.66 -7.10 13.40
C ILE A 174 -1.02 -7.33 14.76
N ASP A 175 -1.83 -7.67 15.76
CA ASP A 175 -1.39 -8.24 17.04
C ASP A 175 -1.05 -9.72 16.84
N GLY A 176 0.23 -10.00 16.60
CA GLY A 176 0.73 -11.37 16.43
C GLY A 176 0.74 -12.21 17.70
N GLU A 177 0.52 -11.60 18.87
CA GLU A 177 0.36 -12.32 20.14
C GLU A 177 -1.07 -12.87 20.30
N HIS A 178 -2.02 -12.44 19.46
CA HIS A 178 -3.37 -12.95 19.46
C HIS A 178 -3.38 -14.44 19.05
N PRO A 179 -4.09 -15.34 19.76
CA PRO A 179 -4.04 -16.78 19.50
C PRO A 179 -4.40 -17.19 18.08
N ASP A 180 -5.23 -16.40 17.38
CA ASP A 180 -5.65 -16.71 16.01
C ASP A 180 -4.55 -16.50 14.96
N PHE A 181 -3.40 -15.96 15.35
CA PHE A 181 -2.31 -15.68 14.41
C PHE A 181 -1.06 -16.54 14.62
N ASP A 182 -0.88 -17.11 15.81
CA ASP A 182 0.18 -18.09 16.10
C ASP A 182 1.53 -17.72 15.43
N CYS A 183 2.05 -16.52 15.79
CA CYS A 183 3.27 -16.03 15.19
C CYS A 183 4.50 -16.87 15.55
N GLY A 184 4.58 -17.35 16.80
CA GLY A 184 5.78 -17.99 17.34
C GLY A 184 6.99 -17.03 17.39
N GLU A 185 7.99 -17.38 18.16
CA GLU A 185 9.24 -16.61 18.30
C GLU A 185 10.42 -17.38 17.68
N PRO A 186 11.29 -16.75 16.89
CA PRO A 186 11.14 -15.55 16.05
C PRO A 186 10.63 -15.93 14.64
N TRP A 187 9.39 -15.62 14.34
CA TRP A 187 8.75 -15.93 13.04
C TRP A 187 8.66 -17.42 12.71
N THR A 188 8.49 -18.25 13.74
CA THR A 188 8.37 -19.73 13.59
C THR A 188 6.92 -20.19 13.59
N GLY A 189 5.98 -19.28 13.76
CA GLY A 189 4.56 -19.58 13.73
C GLY A 189 4.07 -19.99 12.34
N GLU A 190 2.98 -20.72 12.32
CA GLU A 190 2.42 -21.26 11.07
C GLU A 190 1.47 -20.28 10.39
N LYS A 191 0.99 -19.23 11.09
CA LYS A 191 -0.04 -18.32 10.61
C LYS A 191 0.51 -16.94 10.22
N LEU A 192 0.98 -16.16 11.17
CA LEU A 192 1.63 -14.89 10.91
C LEU A 192 3.13 -15.12 10.70
N ILE A 193 3.56 -15.16 9.45
CA ILE A 193 4.92 -15.52 9.08
C ILE A 193 5.89 -14.34 9.08
N TRP A 194 5.37 -13.12 9.01
CA TRP A 194 6.15 -11.89 9.15
C TRP A 194 5.25 -10.70 9.47
N SER A 195 5.76 -9.74 10.25
CA SER A 195 5.04 -8.52 10.60
C SER A 195 6.02 -7.35 10.70
N ALA A 196 5.70 -6.24 10.08
CA ALA A 196 6.52 -5.04 10.08
C ALA A 196 5.69 -3.77 10.34
N LYS A 197 6.38 -2.75 10.89
CA LYS A 197 5.83 -1.40 11.08
C LYS A 197 6.45 -0.42 10.10
N TRP A 198 5.63 0.42 9.54
CA TRP A 198 6.07 1.59 8.79
C TRP A 198 6.58 2.68 9.73
N THR A 199 7.80 3.17 9.47
CA THR A 199 8.44 4.23 10.30
C THR A 199 8.31 5.63 9.71
N GLY A 200 7.65 5.77 8.57
CA GLY A 200 7.65 6.97 7.74
C GLY A 200 8.70 6.96 6.64
N LEU A 201 9.73 6.10 6.76
CA LEU A 201 10.83 5.99 5.80
C LEU A 201 11.15 4.55 5.38
N ALA A 202 10.85 3.57 6.22
CA ALA A 202 11.17 2.17 5.97
C ALA A 202 10.26 1.23 6.75
N TRP A 203 10.15 0.01 6.26
CA TRP A 203 9.55 -1.11 6.98
C TRP A 203 10.58 -1.69 7.95
N VAL A 204 10.20 -1.84 9.20
CA VAL A 204 11.03 -2.46 10.25
C VAL A 204 10.26 -3.60 10.92
N ASP A 205 10.97 -4.67 11.25
CA ASP A 205 10.38 -5.82 11.93
C ASP A 205 9.65 -5.39 13.20
N ALA A 206 8.44 -5.87 13.37
CA ALA A 206 7.63 -5.57 14.55
C ALA A 206 8.11 -6.40 15.74
N PRO A 207 8.41 -5.78 16.90
CA PRO A 207 8.79 -6.52 18.11
C PRO A 207 7.67 -7.49 18.52
N ASN A 208 8.01 -8.70 18.90
CA ASN A 208 7.08 -9.75 19.32
C ASN A 208 5.97 -10.04 18.27
N CYS A 209 6.31 -9.92 16.99
CA CYS A 209 5.35 -10.05 15.89
C CYS A 209 4.16 -9.06 15.96
N ASN A 210 4.23 -8.03 16.78
CA ASN A 210 3.10 -7.15 17.02
C ASN A 210 3.30 -5.80 16.31
N SER A 211 2.65 -5.64 15.15
CA SER A 211 2.58 -4.36 14.43
C SER A 211 1.30 -3.58 14.71
N ASP A 212 0.38 -4.13 15.51
CA ASP A 212 -0.91 -3.51 15.79
C ASP A 212 -0.79 -2.12 16.43
N THR A 213 -1.87 -1.38 16.31
CA THR A 213 -2.09 -0.09 16.95
C THR A 213 -3.23 -0.20 17.95
N SER A 214 -3.55 0.89 18.63
CA SER A 214 -4.67 0.91 19.56
C SER A 214 -6.05 0.69 18.92
N SER A 215 -6.13 0.74 17.58
CA SER A 215 -7.40 0.56 16.87
C SER A 215 -7.82 -0.89 16.73
N GLY A 216 -6.86 -1.82 16.62
CA GLY A 216 -7.12 -3.23 16.37
C GLY A 216 -7.72 -3.54 14.99
N HIS A 217 -7.78 -2.55 14.08
CA HIS A 217 -8.44 -2.71 12.78
C HIS A 217 -7.75 -3.79 11.94
N GLY A 218 -6.44 -3.71 11.71
CA GLY A 218 -5.70 -4.71 10.94
C GLY A 218 -5.73 -6.09 11.60
N THR A 219 -5.70 -6.18 12.92
CA THR A 219 -5.89 -7.46 13.64
C THR A 219 -7.25 -8.08 13.30
N HIS A 220 -8.32 -7.27 13.25
CA HIS A 220 -9.64 -7.75 12.87
C HIS A 220 -9.70 -8.15 11.38
N VAL A 221 -9.11 -7.35 10.49
CA VAL A 221 -9.07 -7.63 9.04
C VAL A 221 -8.29 -8.93 8.77
N GLY A 222 -7.08 -9.06 9.30
CA GLY A 222 -6.28 -10.28 9.19
C GLY A 222 -6.99 -11.52 9.73
N GLY A 223 -7.69 -11.39 10.86
CA GLY A 223 -8.52 -12.45 11.44
C GLY A 223 -9.66 -12.86 10.50
N THR A 224 -10.29 -11.89 9.85
CA THR A 224 -11.35 -12.12 8.84
C THR A 224 -10.80 -12.85 7.62
N ILE A 225 -9.59 -12.52 7.20
CA ILE A 225 -8.93 -13.17 6.05
C ILE A 225 -8.56 -14.61 6.40
N ALA A 226 -7.76 -14.81 7.46
CA ALA A 226 -7.09 -16.09 7.66
C ALA A 226 -6.96 -16.55 9.13
N GLY A 227 -7.64 -15.93 10.09
CA GLY A 227 -7.57 -16.37 11.49
C GLY A 227 -7.85 -17.87 11.65
N ASN A 228 -7.04 -18.56 12.46
CA ASN A 228 -7.17 -20.01 12.69
C ASN A 228 -8.31 -20.37 13.68
N GLY A 229 -8.88 -19.37 14.37
CA GLY A 229 -10.00 -19.54 15.27
C GLY A 229 -9.65 -20.08 16.66
N ASP A 230 -8.38 -20.17 17.03
CA ASP A 230 -7.93 -20.76 18.30
C ASP A 230 -8.51 -20.06 19.52
N ALA A 231 -8.60 -18.71 19.49
CA ALA A 231 -9.23 -17.93 20.56
C ALA A 231 -10.68 -18.32 20.82
N SER A 232 -11.37 -18.88 19.82
CA SER A 232 -12.78 -19.24 19.86
C SER A 232 -13.03 -20.76 19.92
N GLY A 233 -11.97 -21.57 19.97
CA GLY A 233 -12.07 -23.02 19.87
C GLY A 233 -12.59 -23.48 18.51
N GLY A 234 -12.17 -22.85 17.43
CA GLY A 234 -12.50 -23.17 16.04
C GLY A 234 -13.85 -22.66 15.57
N ARG A 235 -14.52 -21.78 16.34
CA ARG A 235 -15.85 -21.26 15.94
C ARG A 235 -15.79 -20.03 15.03
N ARG A 236 -14.72 -19.25 15.14
CA ARG A 236 -14.54 -18.01 14.39
C ARG A 236 -13.28 -18.14 13.53
N LEU A 237 -13.45 -18.74 12.38
CA LEU A 237 -12.40 -18.99 11.40
C LEU A 237 -12.39 -17.88 10.36
N GLY A 238 -11.20 -17.51 9.87
CA GLY A 238 -11.06 -16.67 8.70
C GLY A 238 -11.56 -17.37 7.43
N THR A 239 -11.88 -16.61 6.41
CA THR A 239 -12.39 -17.14 5.12
C THR A 239 -11.39 -18.07 4.45
N ALA A 240 -10.10 -17.76 4.54
CA ALA A 240 -8.97 -18.54 4.06
C ALA A 240 -8.13 -19.07 5.24
N LYS A 241 -8.76 -19.86 6.12
CA LYS A 241 -8.20 -20.33 7.40
C LYS A 241 -6.86 -21.07 7.25
N GLY A 242 -6.55 -21.64 6.09
CA GLY A 242 -5.30 -22.34 5.76
C GLY A 242 -4.20 -21.43 5.20
N ALA A 243 -4.50 -20.17 4.85
CA ALA A 243 -3.51 -19.24 4.36
C ALA A 243 -2.59 -18.74 5.47
N THR A 244 -1.35 -18.39 5.12
CA THR A 244 -0.46 -17.63 5.98
C THR A 244 -0.68 -16.13 5.79
N ILE A 245 -0.19 -15.30 6.72
CA ILE A 245 -0.32 -13.84 6.69
C ILE A 245 1.05 -13.19 6.81
N VAL A 246 1.24 -12.13 6.06
CA VAL A 246 2.27 -11.11 6.26
C VAL A 246 1.56 -9.81 6.63
N ALA A 247 1.94 -9.18 7.73
CA ALA A 247 1.36 -7.93 8.19
C ALA A 247 2.29 -6.75 7.90
N LEU A 248 1.76 -5.77 7.17
CA LEU A 248 2.40 -4.48 6.91
C LEU A 248 1.62 -3.39 7.63
N GLY A 249 2.02 -3.08 8.88
CA GLY A 249 1.35 -2.11 9.74
C GLY A 249 1.76 -0.68 9.41
N THR A 250 0.88 0.08 8.78
CA THR A 250 1.10 1.50 8.46
C THR A 250 0.81 2.42 9.65
N GLY A 251 0.21 1.88 10.72
CA GLY A 251 -0.28 2.66 11.86
C GLY A 251 -1.62 3.35 11.58
N ASP A 252 -2.12 4.06 12.57
CA ASP A 252 -3.43 4.77 12.48
C ASP A 252 -3.38 6.02 11.59
N GLY A 253 -2.17 6.48 11.23
CA GLY A 253 -1.93 7.69 10.43
C GLY A 253 -1.31 7.37 9.06
N ALA A 254 -1.78 6.30 8.39
CA ALA A 254 -1.30 5.94 7.06
C ALA A 254 -1.44 7.09 6.07
N SER A 255 -0.47 7.20 5.16
CA SER A 255 -0.55 8.07 3.98
C SER A 255 -0.65 7.23 2.71
N ILE A 256 -1.06 7.85 1.62
CA ILE A 256 -1.03 7.19 0.29
C ILE A 256 0.36 6.63 0.00
N PHE A 257 1.41 7.37 0.36
CA PHE A 257 2.79 6.92 0.19
C PHE A 257 3.09 5.63 0.95
N ALA A 258 2.69 5.53 2.23
CA ALA A 258 2.88 4.30 3.02
C ALA A 258 2.17 3.09 2.39
N ALA A 259 0.97 3.30 1.85
CA ALA A 259 0.24 2.24 1.14
C ALA A 259 0.95 1.79 -0.15
N VAL A 260 1.47 2.74 -0.90
CA VAL A 260 2.23 2.45 -2.13
C VAL A 260 3.54 1.72 -1.82
N GLU A 261 4.28 2.13 -0.80
CA GLU A 261 5.49 1.45 -0.30
C GLU A 261 5.19 0.01 0.15
N GLY A 262 4.04 -0.21 0.80
CA GLY A 262 3.62 -1.57 1.16
C GLY A 262 3.32 -2.45 -0.05
N LEU A 263 2.70 -1.91 -1.08
CA LEU A 263 2.47 -2.62 -2.34
C LEU A 263 3.79 -2.90 -3.08
N GLU A 264 4.72 -1.95 -3.09
CA GLU A 264 6.04 -2.14 -3.67
C GLU A 264 6.81 -3.22 -2.92
N TRP A 265 6.80 -3.18 -1.57
CA TRP A 265 7.42 -4.22 -0.75
C TRP A 265 6.84 -5.60 -1.08
N THR A 266 5.51 -5.70 -1.16
CA THR A 266 4.82 -6.96 -1.50
C THR A 266 5.27 -7.51 -2.85
N TYR A 267 5.37 -6.66 -3.86
CA TYR A 267 5.81 -7.06 -5.19
C TYR A 267 7.27 -7.57 -5.20
N GLN A 268 8.15 -6.93 -4.43
CA GLN A 268 9.57 -7.31 -4.36
C GLN A 268 9.81 -8.62 -3.61
N HIS A 269 8.85 -9.06 -2.78
CA HIS A 269 8.96 -10.26 -1.93
C HIS A 269 7.98 -11.38 -2.33
N SER A 270 7.31 -11.24 -3.50
CA SER A 270 6.35 -12.23 -4.03
C SER A 270 6.99 -13.39 -4.77
#